data_92370360d49b47b5fcc29d5d1eb88e9d
#
_entry.id   92370360d49b47b5fcc29d5d1eb88e9d
#
_cell.length_a   1.000
_cell.length_b   1.000
_cell.length_c   1.000
_cell.angle_alpha   90.00
_cell.angle_beta   90.00
_cell.angle_gamma   90.00
#
_symmetry.space_group_name_H-M   'P 1'
#
loop_
_entity.id
_entity.type
_entity.pdbx_description
1 polymer ?
#
loop_
_entity_poly.entity_id
_entity_poly.type
_entity_poly.pdbx_seq_one_letter_code
_entity_poly.pdbx_strand_id
1 'polypeptide(L)'
;TFEKNAGGSELNVVSGAAMLGLRSAIITKIPKSKMGHFIRNKIRYGNVSDDHLVYDMSPERRLGIYYYESGVYPRKSTCIYDRANSSMCSLTLDEIDPEVFNQAKIFHISSITLALDPHLREVSLEVIKKFKETGTLISFDVNYRAALWSEEEAKPVIESIFPYVDLLFVSEETSRRMLRRTGTLEDIMRGYANDYGCKLVATTRREVVSPTRHNFNSKILFEGEFYEEHPYKEI
;
A
#
# COMPACT_ATOMS: atom_id res chain seq x y z
N THR A 1 -27.11 -0.56 -11.72
CA THR A 1 -26.18 -1.68 -12.02
C THR A 1 -24.82 -1.30 -11.47
N PHE A 2 -24.15 -2.23 -10.79
CA PHE A 2 -22.78 -2.05 -10.31
C PHE A 2 -21.83 -2.95 -11.07
N GLU A 3 -20.67 -2.44 -11.43
CA GLU A 3 -19.55 -3.25 -11.90
C GLU A 3 -18.76 -3.75 -10.70
N LYS A 4 -18.31 -5.01 -10.77
CA LYS A 4 -17.45 -5.60 -9.73
C LYS A 4 -16.01 -5.60 -10.19
N ASN A 5 -15.17 -4.94 -9.42
CA ASN A 5 -13.73 -4.92 -9.61
C ASN A 5 -13.01 -5.35 -8.33
N ALA A 6 -11.79 -5.87 -8.46
CA ALA A 6 -10.91 -6.05 -7.33
C ALA A 6 -10.12 -4.77 -7.13
N GLY A 7 -9.90 -4.39 -5.88
CA GLY A 7 -9.06 -3.26 -5.47
C GLY A 7 -8.16 -3.68 -4.31
N GLY A 8 -7.26 -2.80 -3.96
CA GLY A 8 -6.30 -2.97 -2.87
C GLY A 8 -4.96 -2.37 -3.27
N SER A 9 -4.38 -1.54 -2.40
CA SER A 9 -3.09 -0.87 -2.69
C SER A 9 -2.01 -1.91 -2.99
N GLU A 10 -1.86 -2.89 -2.13
CA GLU A 10 -0.86 -3.96 -2.26
C GLU A 10 -1.15 -4.84 -3.47
N LEU A 11 -2.42 -5.19 -3.73
CA LEU A 11 -2.79 -5.98 -4.91
C LEU A 11 -2.44 -5.24 -6.21
N ASN A 12 -2.65 -3.92 -6.26
CA ASN A 12 -2.29 -3.13 -7.43
C ASN A 12 -0.77 -3.13 -7.67
N VAL A 13 0.03 -2.99 -6.60
CA VAL A 13 1.50 -3.02 -6.69
C VAL A 13 2.00 -4.38 -7.20
N VAL A 14 1.55 -5.50 -6.60
CA VAL A 14 2.00 -6.83 -7.01
C VAL A 14 1.49 -7.22 -8.39
N SER A 15 0.30 -6.76 -8.79
CA SER A 15 -0.22 -6.94 -10.15
C SER A 15 0.61 -6.15 -11.18
N GLY A 16 0.97 -4.91 -10.87
CA GLY A 16 1.87 -4.11 -11.71
C GLY A 16 3.25 -4.75 -11.86
N ALA A 17 3.81 -5.24 -10.75
CA ALA A 17 5.08 -5.98 -10.77
C ALA A 17 5.00 -7.26 -11.62
N ALA A 18 3.91 -8.02 -11.51
CA ALA A 18 3.67 -9.20 -12.33
C ALA A 18 3.56 -8.88 -13.83
N MET A 19 2.90 -7.77 -14.18
CA MET A 19 2.82 -7.29 -15.57
C MET A 19 4.19 -6.90 -16.13
N LEU A 20 5.12 -6.49 -15.28
CA LEU A 20 6.52 -6.21 -15.65
C LEU A 20 7.41 -7.45 -15.64
N GLY A 21 6.84 -8.65 -15.48
CA GLY A 21 7.55 -9.93 -15.55
C GLY A 21 8.15 -10.41 -14.22
N LEU A 22 7.86 -9.75 -13.10
CA LEU A 22 8.31 -10.20 -11.78
C LEU A 22 7.38 -11.28 -11.23
N ARG A 23 7.95 -12.28 -10.54
CA ARG A 23 7.16 -13.24 -9.77
C ARG A 23 6.59 -12.52 -8.54
N SER A 24 5.26 -12.50 -8.44
CA SER A 24 4.55 -11.78 -7.40
C SER A 24 3.53 -12.67 -6.69
N ALA A 25 3.39 -12.47 -5.40
CA ALA A 25 2.40 -13.14 -4.55
C ALA A 25 1.75 -12.12 -3.63
N ILE A 26 0.63 -12.48 -3.03
CA ILE A 26 -0.06 -11.64 -2.04
C ILE A 26 -0.40 -12.45 -0.80
N ILE A 27 -0.11 -11.89 0.37
CA ILE A 27 -0.58 -12.38 1.67
C ILE A 27 -1.84 -11.60 2.00
N THR A 28 -2.98 -12.29 2.07
CA THR A 28 -4.25 -11.66 2.47
C THR A 28 -5.23 -12.70 2.98
N LYS A 29 -6.16 -12.27 3.84
CA LYS A 29 -7.24 -13.11 4.36
C LYS A 29 -8.57 -12.72 3.75
N ILE A 30 -9.24 -13.69 3.15
CA ILE A 30 -10.52 -13.51 2.44
C ILE A 30 -11.57 -14.49 2.95
N PRO A 31 -12.87 -14.15 2.96
CA PRO A 31 -13.90 -15.09 3.40
C PRO A 31 -14.01 -16.25 2.43
N LYS A 32 -14.28 -17.45 2.95
CA LYS A 32 -14.61 -18.63 2.13
C LYS A 32 -16.03 -18.52 1.58
N SER A 33 -16.19 -17.67 0.59
CA SER A 33 -17.49 -17.33 -0.01
C SER A 33 -17.36 -17.12 -1.52
N LYS A 34 -18.49 -16.96 -2.22
CA LYS A 34 -18.49 -16.61 -3.65
C LYS A 34 -17.75 -15.30 -3.95
N MET A 35 -17.79 -14.34 -3.01
CA MET A 35 -17.05 -13.08 -3.16
C MET A 35 -15.55 -13.26 -2.94
N GLY A 36 -15.14 -14.10 -1.97
CA GLY A 36 -13.74 -14.47 -1.80
C GLY A 36 -13.19 -15.20 -3.04
N HIS A 37 -13.94 -16.13 -3.61
CA HIS A 37 -13.56 -16.78 -4.87
C HIS A 37 -13.44 -15.79 -6.04
N PHE A 38 -14.29 -14.76 -6.10
CA PHE A 38 -14.16 -13.70 -7.10
C PHE A 38 -12.82 -12.95 -6.94
N ILE A 39 -12.43 -12.59 -5.72
CA ILE A 39 -11.14 -11.94 -5.45
C ILE A 39 -9.97 -12.85 -5.81
N ARG A 40 -10.00 -14.12 -5.39
CA ARG A 40 -8.98 -15.10 -5.78
C ARG A 40 -8.79 -15.17 -7.30
N ASN A 41 -9.89 -15.24 -8.05
CA ASN A 41 -9.84 -15.29 -9.51
C ASN A 41 -9.24 -14.00 -10.11
N LYS A 42 -9.50 -12.84 -9.51
CA LYS A 42 -8.90 -11.56 -9.94
C LYS A 42 -7.41 -11.48 -9.62
N ILE A 43 -6.97 -12.00 -8.49
CA ILE A 43 -5.55 -12.14 -8.14
C ILE A 43 -4.84 -12.97 -9.21
N ARG A 44 -5.33 -14.14 -9.52
CA ARG A 44 -4.78 -15.04 -10.56
C ARG A 44 -4.83 -14.43 -11.96
N TYR A 45 -5.89 -13.71 -12.29
CA TYR A 45 -6.01 -12.98 -13.56
C TYR A 45 -4.93 -11.91 -13.71
N GLY A 46 -4.52 -11.27 -12.61
CA GLY A 46 -3.39 -10.34 -12.53
C GLY A 46 -2.01 -11.02 -12.56
N ASN A 47 -1.96 -12.32 -12.81
CA ASN A 47 -0.73 -13.13 -12.79
C ASN A 47 0.02 -13.09 -11.44
N VAL A 48 -0.73 -12.91 -10.35
CA VAL A 48 -0.23 -12.93 -8.97
C VAL A 48 -0.53 -14.28 -8.36
N SER A 49 0.45 -14.90 -7.66
CA SER A 49 0.24 -16.16 -6.95
C SER A 49 -0.78 -15.99 -5.82
N ASP A 50 -1.67 -16.98 -5.70
CA ASP A 50 -2.67 -17.13 -4.65
C ASP A 50 -2.26 -18.15 -3.56
N ASP A 51 -0.99 -18.57 -3.53
CA ASP A 51 -0.48 -19.62 -2.62
C ASP A 51 -0.51 -19.19 -1.14
N HIS A 52 -0.43 -17.88 -0.88
CA HIS A 52 -0.44 -17.32 0.48
C HIS A 52 -1.79 -16.69 0.88
N LEU A 53 -2.89 -17.12 0.22
CA LEU A 53 -4.22 -16.72 0.63
C LEU A 53 -4.67 -17.49 1.87
N VAL A 54 -5.10 -16.77 2.90
CA VAL A 54 -5.75 -17.32 4.09
C VAL A 54 -7.26 -17.25 3.91
N TYR A 55 -7.96 -18.36 4.17
CA TYR A 55 -9.42 -18.41 4.08
C TYR A 55 -10.06 -18.27 5.46
N ASP A 56 -10.84 -17.20 5.63
CA ASP A 56 -11.65 -17.00 6.82
C ASP A 56 -12.89 -17.90 6.74
N MET A 57 -13.03 -18.77 7.74
CA MET A 57 -14.13 -19.70 7.86
C MET A 57 -15.30 -19.13 8.67
N SER A 58 -15.14 -17.97 9.29
CA SER A 58 -16.18 -17.34 10.09
C SER A 58 -17.34 -16.87 9.22
N PRO A 59 -18.59 -17.22 9.54
CA PRO A 59 -19.76 -16.76 8.80
C PRO A 59 -20.04 -15.26 8.98
N GLU A 60 -19.47 -14.65 10.00
CA GLU A 60 -19.68 -13.23 10.34
C GLU A 60 -18.72 -12.30 9.60
N ARG A 61 -17.64 -12.84 9.04
CA ARG A 61 -16.61 -12.06 8.34
C ARG A 61 -16.94 -11.93 6.86
N ARG A 62 -16.48 -10.84 6.28
CA ARG A 62 -16.78 -10.45 4.90
C ARG A 62 -15.57 -9.80 4.22
N LEU A 63 -15.66 -9.60 2.93
CA LEU A 63 -14.72 -8.73 2.22
C LEU A 63 -14.93 -7.26 2.64
N GLY A 64 -13.85 -6.51 2.69
CA GLY A 64 -13.93 -5.07 2.62
C GLY A 64 -14.42 -4.64 1.23
N ILE A 65 -15.37 -3.74 1.18
CA ILE A 65 -15.96 -3.23 -0.06
C ILE A 65 -15.82 -1.70 -0.07
N TYR A 66 -15.71 -1.14 -1.24
CA TYR A 66 -15.93 0.28 -1.45
C TYR A 66 -16.81 0.50 -2.66
N TYR A 67 -17.59 1.57 -2.62
CA TYR A 67 -18.45 2.01 -3.70
C TYR A 67 -17.83 3.27 -4.30
N TYR A 68 -17.47 3.20 -5.58
CA TYR A 68 -16.94 4.33 -6.31
C TYR A 68 -18.01 4.86 -7.26
N GLU A 69 -18.35 6.12 -7.13
CA GLU A 69 -19.23 6.84 -8.03
C GLU A 69 -18.40 7.85 -8.85
N SER A 70 -18.36 7.65 -10.16
CA SER A 70 -17.69 8.57 -11.06
C SER A 70 -18.43 9.90 -11.11
N GLY A 71 -17.71 10.98 -10.87
CA GLY A 71 -18.23 12.34 -11.01
C GLY A 71 -18.16 12.81 -12.44
N VAL A 72 -19.12 13.65 -12.81
CA VAL A 72 -19.10 14.43 -14.06
C VAL A 72 -19.16 15.90 -13.66
N TYR A 73 -18.30 16.73 -14.28
CA TYR A 73 -18.25 18.15 -13.97
C TYR A 73 -19.66 18.78 -13.87
N PRO A 74 -19.96 19.59 -12.84
CA PRO A 74 -19.08 20.05 -11.75
C PRO A 74 -18.99 19.10 -10.53
N ARG A 75 -19.67 17.95 -10.52
CA ARG A 75 -19.72 17.00 -9.42
C ARG A 75 -18.43 16.17 -9.35
N LYS A 76 -17.81 16.15 -8.18
CA LYS A 76 -16.61 15.31 -7.92
C LYS A 76 -16.99 13.84 -7.78
N SER A 77 -16.06 12.95 -8.12
CA SER A 77 -16.17 11.53 -7.82
C SER A 77 -16.21 11.30 -6.31
N THR A 78 -16.97 10.29 -5.88
CA THR A 78 -17.15 9.93 -4.47
C THR A 78 -16.76 8.48 -4.25
N CYS A 79 -16.10 8.19 -3.13
CA CYS A 79 -15.76 6.85 -2.72
C CYS A 79 -16.28 6.61 -1.30
N ILE A 80 -17.15 5.63 -1.14
CA ILE A 80 -17.71 5.23 0.15
C ILE A 80 -17.07 3.88 0.53
N TYR A 81 -16.39 3.85 1.67
CA TYR A 81 -15.71 2.66 2.15
C TYR A 81 -16.57 1.90 3.17
N ASP A 82 -16.72 0.60 2.95
CA ASP A 82 -17.36 -0.36 3.85
C ASP A 82 -16.41 -1.55 4.07
N ARG A 83 -15.40 -1.37 4.91
CA ARG A 83 -14.29 -2.31 5.12
C ARG A 83 -13.98 -2.64 6.58
N ALA A 84 -14.69 -2.06 7.53
CA ALA A 84 -14.57 -2.43 8.94
C ALA A 84 -14.94 -3.90 9.15
N ASN A 85 -14.27 -4.56 10.10
CA ASN A 85 -14.49 -5.97 10.44
C ASN A 85 -14.39 -6.94 9.25
N SER A 86 -13.61 -6.60 8.24
CA SER A 86 -13.34 -7.51 7.12
C SER A 86 -12.47 -8.70 7.57
N SER A 87 -12.48 -9.78 6.79
CA SER A 87 -11.63 -10.96 7.05
C SER A 87 -10.17 -10.59 7.24
N MET A 88 -9.65 -9.62 6.50
CA MET A 88 -8.26 -9.16 6.64
C MET A 88 -7.95 -8.63 8.04
N CYS A 89 -8.90 -7.98 8.73
CA CYS A 89 -8.73 -7.49 10.10
C CYS A 89 -8.52 -8.61 11.14
N SER A 90 -8.81 -9.85 10.79
CA SER A 90 -8.64 -11.02 11.67
C SER A 90 -7.46 -11.91 11.28
N LEU A 91 -6.58 -11.46 10.39
CA LEU A 91 -5.36 -12.19 10.06
C LEU A 91 -4.46 -12.27 11.30
N THR A 92 -3.93 -13.47 11.55
CA THR A 92 -2.95 -13.70 12.61
C THR A 92 -1.62 -14.20 12.02
N LEU A 93 -0.54 -14.05 12.77
CA LEU A 93 0.80 -14.43 12.27
C LEU A 93 0.94 -15.92 12.01
N ASP A 94 0.30 -16.76 12.84
CA ASP A 94 0.32 -18.22 12.75
C ASP A 94 -0.48 -18.75 11.54
N GLU A 95 -1.34 -17.95 10.93
CA GLU A 95 -2.03 -18.29 9.69
C GLU A 95 -1.16 -18.05 8.44
N ILE A 96 -0.04 -17.35 8.56
CA ILE A 96 0.89 -17.07 7.47
C ILE A 96 1.90 -18.22 7.39
N ASP A 97 2.01 -18.84 6.20
CA ASP A 97 3.02 -19.86 5.94
C ASP A 97 4.41 -19.29 6.22
N PRO A 98 5.18 -19.85 7.19
CA PRO A 98 6.50 -19.33 7.55
C PRO A 98 7.51 -19.40 6.42
N GLU A 99 7.33 -20.28 5.43
CA GLU A 99 8.22 -20.37 4.28
C GLU A 99 8.23 -19.10 3.43
N VAL A 100 7.15 -18.30 3.44
CA VAL A 100 7.09 -17.05 2.68
C VAL A 100 8.17 -16.06 3.07
N PHE A 101 8.59 -16.06 4.34
CA PHE A 101 9.62 -15.15 4.85
C PHE A 101 10.99 -15.40 4.22
N ASN A 102 11.27 -16.64 3.77
CA ASN A 102 12.54 -17.01 3.14
C ASN A 102 12.52 -16.91 1.60
N GLN A 103 11.35 -16.70 1.00
CA GLN A 103 11.17 -16.75 -0.46
C GLN A 103 11.14 -15.38 -1.12
N ALA A 104 10.78 -14.33 -0.38
CA ALA A 104 10.61 -13.01 -0.94
C ALA A 104 11.91 -12.22 -0.98
N LYS A 105 12.19 -11.54 -2.10
CA LYS A 105 13.25 -10.53 -2.20
C LYS A 105 12.80 -9.17 -1.71
N ILE A 106 11.52 -8.84 -1.90
CA ILE A 106 10.90 -7.58 -1.51
C ILE A 106 9.55 -7.91 -0.89
N PHE A 107 9.28 -7.36 0.28
CA PHE A 107 7.96 -7.33 0.91
C PHE A 107 7.41 -5.91 0.85
N HIS A 108 6.23 -5.74 0.24
CA HIS A 108 5.56 -4.45 0.13
C HIS A 108 4.33 -4.38 1.03
N ILE A 109 4.18 -3.29 1.75
CA ILE A 109 3.00 -2.97 2.56
C ILE A 109 2.74 -1.46 2.55
N SER A 110 1.49 -1.06 2.75
CA SER A 110 1.13 0.35 2.89
C SER A 110 0.53 0.65 4.27
N SER A 111 0.50 1.93 4.63
CA SER A 111 -0.13 2.36 5.88
C SER A 111 -1.64 2.11 5.91
N ILE A 112 -2.27 1.86 4.76
CA ILE A 112 -3.69 1.49 4.71
C ILE A 112 -3.94 0.20 5.51
N THR A 113 -3.10 -0.81 5.33
CA THR A 113 -3.21 -2.08 6.07
C THR A 113 -3.07 -1.87 7.57
N LEU A 114 -2.12 -1.04 8.00
CA LEU A 114 -1.91 -0.69 9.41
C LEU A 114 -3.06 0.10 10.05
N ALA A 115 -3.80 0.84 9.22
CA ALA A 115 -4.89 1.70 9.65
C ALA A 115 -6.25 0.98 9.73
N LEU A 116 -6.37 -0.23 9.17
CA LEU A 116 -7.64 -0.96 9.10
C LEU A 116 -8.13 -1.41 10.48
N ASP A 117 -7.22 -1.88 11.32
CA ASP A 117 -7.55 -2.45 12.62
C ASP A 117 -6.31 -2.47 13.52
N PRO A 118 -6.42 -2.22 14.86
CA PRO A 118 -5.29 -2.24 15.78
C PRO A 118 -4.58 -3.61 15.86
N HIS A 119 -5.34 -4.72 15.87
CA HIS A 119 -4.77 -6.07 15.86
C HIS A 119 -3.97 -6.32 14.57
N LEU A 120 -4.54 -5.98 13.41
CA LEU A 120 -3.84 -6.15 12.13
C LEU A 120 -2.57 -5.29 12.06
N ARG A 121 -2.55 -4.12 12.71
CA ARG A 121 -1.36 -3.27 12.85
C ARG A 121 -0.24 -4.00 13.57
N GLU A 122 -0.54 -4.63 14.71
CA GLU A 122 0.44 -5.40 15.50
C GLU A 122 0.98 -6.57 14.68
N VAL A 123 0.11 -7.35 14.06
CA VAL A 123 0.51 -8.47 13.17
C VAL A 123 1.37 -7.95 12.01
N SER A 124 1.01 -6.83 11.39
CA SER A 124 1.79 -6.24 10.29
C SER A 124 3.19 -5.84 10.71
N LEU A 125 3.36 -5.28 11.91
CA LEU A 125 4.68 -4.93 12.45
C LEU A 125 5.54 -6.18 12.67
N GLU A 126 4.96 -7.27 13.17
CA GLU A 126 5.66 -8.54 13.32
C GLU A 126 6.06 -9.16 11.98
N VAL A 127 5.18 -9.10 10.99
CA VAL A 127 5.45 -9.55 9.61
C VAL A 127 6.61 -8.77 9.00
N ILE A 128 6.62 -7.43 9.14
CA ILE A 128 7.72 -6.57 8.67
C ILE A 128 9.05 -7.00 9.30
N LYS A 129 9.07 -7.21 10.63
CA LYS A 129 10.28 -7.63 11.36
C LYS A 129 10.78 -8.98 10.86
N LYS A 130 9.90 -9.97 10.72
CA LYS A 130 10.26 -11.31 10.22
C LYS A 130 10.85 -11.28 8.81
N PHE A 131 10.27 -10.52 7.89
CA PHE A 131 10.87 -10.32 6.57
C PHE A 131 12.23 -9.63 6.65
N LYS A 132 12.39 -8.64 7.53
CA LYS A 132 13.67 -7.93 7.70
C LYS A 132 14.76 -8.86 8.24
N GLU A 133 14.43 -9.73 9.21
CA GLU A 133 15.35 -10.73 9.80
C GLU A 133 15.91 -11.70 8.76
N THR A 134 15.14 -12.03 7.72
CA THR A 134 15.58 -12.91 6.63
C THR A 134 16.32 -12.17 5.51
N GLY A 135 16.55 -10.87 5.65
CA GLY A 135 17.25 -10.05 4.64
C GLY A 135 16.38 -9.58 3.47
N THR A 136 15.07 -9.78 3.55
CA THR A 136 14.11 -9.26 2.59
C THR A 136 14.08 -7.73 2.63
N LEU A 137 14.08 -7.08 1.48
CA LEU A 137 13.91 -5.63 1.39
C LEU A 137 12.47 -5.23 1.72
N ILE A 138 12.32 -4.26 2.60
CA ILE A 138 11.01 -3.74 2.99
C ILE A 138 10.66 -2.53 2.13
N SER A 139 9.57 -2.64 1.40
CA SER A 139 8.96 -1.58 0.60
C SER A 139 7.73 -1.05 1.32
N PHE A 140 7.71 0.23 1.63
CA PHE A 140 6.62 0.86 2.37
C PHE A 140 6.06 2.08 1.65
N ASP A 141 4.73 2.07 1.43
CA ASP A 141 4.01 3.24 0.94
C ASP A 141 3.27 3.91 2.09
N VAL A 142 3.64 5.14 2.42
CA VAL A 142 2.98 5.93 3.47
C VAL A 142 1.50 6.11 3.20
N ASN A 143 1.07 6.24 1.97
CA ASN A 143 -0.33 6.15 1.47
C ASN A 143 -1.41 6.59 2.49
N TYR A 144 -1.19 7.71 3.17
CA TYR A 144 -2.05 8.20 4.24
C TYR A 144 -3.50 8.41 3.76
N ARG A 145 -4.44 8.00 4.59
CA ARG A 145 -5.89 8.15 4.34
C ARG A 145 -6.60 8.71 5.57
N ALA A 146 -6.96 10.00 5.52
CA ALA A 146 -7.70 10.68 6.61
C ALA A 146 -9.05 10.02 6.97
N ALA A 147 -9.61 9.21 6.06
CA ALA A 147 -10.83 8.44 6.33
C ALA A 147 -10.61 7.21 7.23
N LEU A 148 -9.37 6.85 7.56
CA LEU A 148 -9.03 5.69 8.40
C LEU A 148 -8.57 6.10 9.80
N TRP A 149 -7.76 7.12 9.91
CA TRP A 149 -7.14 7.59 11.14
C TRP A 149 -6.73 9.07 11.03
N SER A 150 -6.55 9.72 12.17
CA SER A 150 -6.05 11.10 12.23
C SER A 150 -4.54 11.16 11.93
N GLU A 151 -4.02 12.34 11.63
CA GLU A 151 -2.57 12.54 11.45
C GLU A 151 -1.80 12.30 12.75
N GLU A 152 -2.40 12.64 13.88
CA GLU A 152 -1.84 12.44 15.21
C GLU A 152 -1.68 10.95 15.54
N GLU A 153 -2.64 10.11 15.14
CA GLU A 153 -2.56 8.65 15.30
C GLU A 153 -1.61 8.02 14.27
N ALA A 154 -1.66 8.48 13.03
CA ALA A 154 -0.90 7.92 11.92
C ALA A 154 0.61 8.14 12.07
N LYS A 155 1.02 9.36 12.43
CA LYS A 155 2.42 9.78 12.45
C LYS A 155 3.31 8.87 13.30
N PRO A 156 3.06 8.64 14.60
CA PRO A 156 3.93 7.80 15.42
C PRO A 156 4.00 6.34 14.92
N VAL A 157 2.91 5.80 14.40
CA VAL A 157 2.90 4.44 13.82
C VAL A 157 3.77 4.37 12.57
N ILE A 158 3.61 5.32 11.65
CA ILE A 158 4.38 5.35 10.40
C ILE A 158 5.87 5.57 10.68
N GLU A 159 6.20 6.49 11.60
CA GLU A 159 7.59 6.75 11.99
C GLU A 159 8.25 5.52 12.67
N SER A 160 7.47 4.69 13.38
CA SER A 160 7.99 3.47 14.00
C SER A 160 8.40 2.39 12.98
N ILE A 161 7.92 2.48 11.74
CA ILE A 161 8.24 1.54 10.66
C ILE A 161 9.48 1.95 9.89
N PHE A 162 9.75 3.24 9.77
CA PHE A 162 10.85 3.77 8.97
C PHE A 162 12.21 3.10 9.21
N PRO A 163 12.61 2.72 10.43
CA PRO A 163 13.87 2.00 10.67
C PRO A 163 13.99 0.64 9.96
N TYR A 164 12.88 0.05 9.52
CA TYR A 164 12.87 -1.21 8.78
C TYR A 164 12.85 -1.02 7.26
N VAL A 165 12.55 0.19 6.78
CA VAL A 165 12.23 0.47 5.37
C VAL A 165 13.48 0.62 4.53
N ASP A 166 13.55 -0.14 3.44
CA ASP A 166 14.58 0.01 2.41
C ASP A 166 14.09 0.86 1.23
N LEU A 167 12.81 0.71 0.83
CA LEU A 167 12.20 1.40 -0.30
C LEU A 167 10.98 2.18 0.21
N LEU A 168 11.10 3.50 0.27
CA LEU A 168 10.07 4.39 0.80
C LEU A 168 9.32 5.11 -0.32
N PHE A 169 7.99 5.01 -0.28
CA PHE A 169 7.08 5.79 -1.14
C PHE A 169 6.30 6.77 -0.27
N VAL A 170 6.47 8.06 -0.52
CA VAL A 170 5.82 9.12 0.25
C VAL A 170 5.60 10.37 -0.60
N SER A 171 4.41 10.96 -0.55
CA SER A 171 4.14 12.22 -1.24
C SER A 171 4.81 13.41 -0.53
N GLU A 172 5.15 14.44 -1.30
CA GLU A 172 5.67 15.68 -0.73
C GLU A 172 4.68 16.31 0.26
N GLU A 173 3.39 16.31 -0.06
CA GLU A 173 2.34 16.82 0.82
C GLU A 173 2.32 16.10 2.17
N THR A 174 2.34 14.78 2.17
CA THR A 174 2.36 13.97 3.39
C THR A 174 3.62 14.22 4.21
N SER A 175 4.78 14.31 3.56
CA SER A 175 6.06 14.61 4.20
C SER A 175 6.02 15.94 4.93
N ARG A 176 5.48 16.99 4.29
CA ARG A 176 5.43 18.34 4.89
C ARG A 176 4.35 18.46 5.95
N ARG A 177 3.12 18.02 5.64
CA ARG A 177 1.96 18.26 6.49
C ARG A 177 1.92 17.34 7.71
N MET A 178 2.00 16.04 7.49
CA MET A 178 1.86 15.04 8.56
C MET A 178 3.22 14.75 9.24
N LEU A 179 4.27 14.50 8.45
CA LEU A 179 5.58 14.12 8.98
C LEU A 179 6.46 15.32 9.37
N ARG A 180 5.97 16.55 9.12
CA ARG A 180 6.61 17.82 9.53
C ARG A 180 8.04 18.00 8.98
N ARG A 181 8.32 17.43 7.80
CA ARG A 181 9.60 17.64 7.11
C ARG A 181 9.65 19.03 6.48
N THR A 182 10.83 19.65 6.52
CA THR A 182 11.11 21.00 6.01
C THR A 182 12.26 20.99 5.01
N GLY A 183 12.45 22.08 4.28
CA GLY A 183 13.49 22.20 3.24
C GLY A 183 12.93 21.99 1.83
N THR A 184 13.82 21.84 0.84
CA THR A 184 13.45 21.47 -0.53
C THR A 184 12.94 20.03 -0.58
N LEU A 185 12.33 19.60 -1.69
CA LEU A 185 11.93 18.21 -1.86
C LEU A 185 13.13 17.26 -1.78
N GLU A 186 14.23 17.67 -2.39
CA GLU A 186 15.51 16.96 -2.37
C GLU A 186 16.07 16.81 -0.95
N ASP A 187 16.00 17.88 -0.14
CA ASP A 187 16.42 17.82 1.27
C ASP A 187 15.55 16.83 2.07
N ILE A 188 14.24 16.83 1.84
CA ILE A 188 13.30 15.89 2.48
C ILE A 188 13.63 14.45 2.11
N MET A 189 13.85 14.17 0.82
CA MET A 189 14.17 12.83 0.34
C MET A 189 15.53 12.33 0.87
N ARG A 190 16.55 13.18 0.85
CA ARG A 190 17.87 12.88 1.47
C ARG A 190 17.73 12.67 2.98
N GLY A 191 16.85 13.43 3.64
CA GLY A 191 16.57 13.27 5.06
C GLY A 191 16.07 11.85 5.39
N TYR A 192 15.14 11.30 4.62
CA TYR A 192 14.69 9.91 4.83
C TYR A 192 15.81 8.88 4.60
N ALA A 193 16.62 9.07 3.57
CA ALA A 193 17.75 8.19 3.31
C ALA A 193 18.79 8.24 4.46
N ASN A 194 19.12 9.43 4.97
CA ASN A 194 20.10 9.60 6.02
C ASN A 194 19.61 9.20 7.41
N ASP A 195 18.36 9.57 7.77
CA ASP A 195 17.80 9.33 9.10
C ASP A 195 17.44 7.85 9.32
N TYR A 196 16.99 7.16 8.27
CA TYR A 196 16.44 5.80 8.38
C TYR A 196 17.16 4.75 7.52
N GLY A 197 18.13 5.15 6.71
CA GLY A 197 18.89 4.25 5.85
C GLY A 197 18.09 3.75 4.64
N CYS A 198 17.06 4.48 4.21
CA CYS A 198 16.30 4.11 3.02
C CYS A 198 17.20 4.11 1.78
N LYS A 199 17.28 2.98 1.08
CA LYS A 199 18.07 2.83 -0.16
C LYS A 199 17.42 3.56 -1.34
N LEU A 200 16.09 3.61 -1.32
CA LEU A 200 15.31 4.30 -2.33
C LEU A 200 14.21 5.12 -1.65
N VAL A 201 14.08 6.37 -2.06
CA VAL A 201 12.94 7.22 -1.69
C VAL A 201 12.26 7.69 -2.97
N ALA A 202 10.99 7.37 -3.13
CA ALA A 202 10.18 7.79 -4.27
C ALA A 202 9.06 8.71 -3.83
N THR A 203 8.83 9.76 -4.60
CA THR A 203 7.72 10.69 -4.42
C THR A 203 6.98 10.87 -5.74
N THR A 204 5.67 11.11 -5.65
CA THR A 204 4.84 11.48 -6.79
C THR A 204 4.25 12.86 -6.56
N ARG A 205 4.17 13.63 -7.64
CA ARG A 205 3.50 14.93 -7.66
C ARG A 205 2.34 14.86 -8.63
N ARG A 206 1.18 15.21 -8.14
CA ARG A 206 -0.05 15.29 -8.95
C ARG A 206 -0.54 16.74 -8.96
N GLU A 207 -0.70 17.28 -10.16
CA GLU A 207 -1.35 18.58 -10.37
C GLU A 207 -2.72 18.33 -11.00
N VAL A 208 -3.78 18.84 -10.39
CA VAL A 208 -5.14 18.69 -10.87
C VAL A 208 -5.42 19.81 -11.87
N VAL A 209 -5.52 19.49 -13.14
CA VAL A 209 -5.89 20.43 -14.23
C VAL A 209 -7.42 20.54 -14.31
N SER A 210 -8.13 19.42 -14.21
CA SER A 210 -9.59 19.34 -14.15
C SER A 210 -10.01 18.07 -13.38
N PRO A 211 -11.31 17.86 -13.09
CA PRO A 211 -11.77 16.65 -12.41
C PRO A 211 -11.37 15.33 -13.10
N THR A 212 -11.10 15.37 -14.41
CA THR A 212 -10.76 14.21 -15.24
C THR A 212 -9.39 14.30 -15.90
N ARG A 213 -8.61 15.38 -15.65
CA ARG A 213 -7.29 15.58 -16.24
C ARG A 213 -6.28 15.98 -15.20
N HIS A 214 -5.15 15.31 -15.19
CA HIS A 214 -4.09 15.53 -14.22
C HIS A 214 -2.73 15.57 -14.92
N ASN A 215 -1.83 16.40 -14.42
CA ASN A 215 -0.41 16.25 -14.69
C ASN A 215 0.19 15.36 -13.59
N PHE A 216 1.06 14.47 -13.99
CA PHE A 216 1.71 13.54 -13.07
C PHE A 216 3.23 13.55 -13.29
N ASN A 217 3.98 13.57 -12.20
CA ASN A 217 5.43 13.46 -12.21
C ASN A 217 5.89 12.60 -11.04
N SER A 218 7.04 11.96 -11.17
CA SER A 218 7.69 11.22 -10.11
C SER A 218 9.15 11.59 -10.01
N LYS A 219 9.68 11.60 -8.79
CA LYS A 219 11.10 11.78 -8.50
C LYS A 219 11.55 10.66 -7.57
N ILE A 220 12.70 10.09 -7.86
CA ILE A 220 13.32 9.00 -7.10
C ILE A 220 14.71 9.46 -6.66
N LEU A 221 15.04 9.23 -5.39
CA LEU A 221 16.39 9.22 -4.87
C LEU A 221 16.84 7.76 -4.74
N PHE A 222 17.92 7.39 -5.41
CA PHE A 222 18.50 6.05 -5.31
C PHE A 222 20.02 6.16 -5.36
N GLU A 223 20.71 5.53 -4.42
CA GLU A 223 22.18 5.57 -4.31
C GLU A 223 22.80 6.99 -4.32
N GLY A 224 22.08 7.96 -3.73
CA GLY A 224 22.50 9.35 -3.65
C GLY A 224 22.18 10.21 -4.87
N GLU A 225 21.76 9.62 -5.98
CA GLU A 225 21.41 10.29 -7.22
C GLU A 225 19.89 10.47 -7.37
N PHE A 226 19.49 11.58 -8.01
CA PHE A 226 18.10 11.85 -8.32
C PHE A 226 17.76 11.46 -9.75
N TYR A 227 16.63 10.77 -9.88
CA TYR A 227 16.02 10.40 -11.16
C TYR A 227 14.64 11.04 -11.22
N GLU A 228 14.35 11.74 -12.32
CA GLU A 228 13.07 12.41 -12.55
C GLU A 228 12.62 12.14 -13.97
N GLU A 229 11.36 11.70 -14.11
CA GLU A 229 10.76 11.47 -15.40
C GLU A 229 10.14 12.75 -15.97
N HIS A 230 9.99 12.82 -17.29
CA HIS A 230 9.25 13.92 -17.92
C HIS A 230 7.77 13.88 -17.46
N PRO A 231 7.19 15.04 -17.10
CA PRO A 231 5.80 15.08 -16.63
C PRO A 231 4.83 14.53 -17.67
N TYR A 232 4.00 13.59 -17.26
CA TYR A 232 2.82 13.20 -18.03
C TYR A 232 1.78 14.31 -17.91
N LYS A 233 1.36 14.87 -19.04
CA LYS A 233 0.41 15.98 -19.09
C LYS A 233 -0.96 15.49 -19.47
N GLU A 234 -1.98 16.00 -18.77
CA GLU A 234 -3.40 15.79 -19.06
C GLU A 234 -3.85 14.33 -19.23
N ILE A 235 -3.26 13.42 -18.44
CA ILE A 235 -3.69 12.03 -18.35
C ILE A 235 -4.94 11.86 -17.49
#